data_6aaf01a90474766b5a736ad38950a127
#
_entry.id   6aaf01a90474766b5a736ad38950a127
#
_cell.length_a   1.000
_cell.length_b   1.000
_cell.length_c   1.000
_cell.angle_alpha   90.00
_cell.angle_beta   90.00
_cell.angle_gamma   90.00
#
_symmetry.space_group_name_H-M   'P 1'
#
loop_
_entity.id
_entity.type
_entity.pdbx_description
1 polymer ?
#
loop_
_entity_poly.entity_id
_entity_poly.type
_entity_poly.pdbx_seq_one_letter_code
_entity_poly.pdbx_strand_id
1 'polypeptide(L)'
;QYFISDNVMDGLMKSYFGPKVQYLKQGTIPIVLQLDFDIGNTLSIKYNFGKERYETTVTKTEQTNNQVIPVALYTLESASRTDSGDITLVERVIYVTGSVNNNLVNYQVYRDYNHTMLIDPHSNISLEDYQKDPLTIDEYMENGNIITYKFKENKGEYYFYQSKIEE
;
A
#
# COMPACT_ATOMS: atom_id res chain seq x y z
N GLN A 1 -6.50 -19.36 -10.62
CA GLN A 1 -6.47 -19.34 -9.15
C GLN A 1 -5.11 -19.85 -8.71
N TYR A 2 -4.43 -19.06 -7.88
CA TYR A 2 -3.13 -19.44 -7.28
C TYR A 2 -3.37 -19.77 -5.82
N PHE A 3 -2.46 -20.55 -5.23
CA PHE A 3 -2.51 -20.84 -3.80
C PHE A 3 -1.12 -20.82 -3.20
N ILE A 4 -1.03 -20.50 -1.92
CA ILE A 4 0.17 -20.55 -1.11
C ILE A 4 -0.11 -21.55 0.01
N SER A 5 0.73 -22.57 0.15
CA SER A 5 0.57 -23.53 1.24
C SER A 5 0.84 -22.86 2.59
N ASP A 6 0.26 -23.43 3.65
CA ASP A 6 0.42 -22.92 5.02
C ASP A 6 1.89 -22.83 5.42
N ASN A 7 2.67 -23.87 5.11
CA ASN A 7 4.11 -23.92 5.41
C ASN A 7 4.91 -22.81 4.71
N VAL A 8 4.57 -22.48 3.47
CA VAL A 8 5.24 -21.41 2.74
C VAL A 8 4.88 -20.05 3.34
N MET A 9 3.61 -19.82 3.67
CA MET A 9 3.19 -18.57 4.31
C MET A 9 3.82 -18.43 5.70
N ASP A 10 3.86 -19.49 6.50
CA ASP A 10 4.50 -19.49 7.82
C ASP A 10 6.00 -19.19 7.72
N GLY A 11 6.68 -19.76 6.71
CA GLY A 11 8.08 -19.44 6.41
C GLY A 11 8.29 -17.99 6.06
N LEU A 12 7.43 -17.40 5.20
CA LEU A 12 7.48 -15.99 4.84
C LEU A 12 7.24 -15.09 6.06
N MET A 13 6.20 -15.37 6.84
CA MET A 13 5.90 -14.58 8.04
C MET A 13 7.06 -14.61 9.04
N LYS A 14 7.67 -15.78 9.25
CA LYS A 14 8.85 -15.90 10.13
C LYS A 14 10.08 -15.18 9.59
N SER A 15 10.29 -15.16 8.27
CA SER A 15 11.40 -14.44 7.66
C SER A 15 11.28 -12.92 7.77
N TYR A 16 10.05 -12.38 7.65
CA TYR A 16 9.82 -10.94 7.73
C TYR A 16 9.63 -10.41 9.15
N PHE A 17 8.97 -11.18 10.03
CA PHE A 17 8.55 -10.73 11.35
C PHE A 17 9.22 -11.48 12.50
N GLY A 18 10.15 -12.39 12.19
CA GLY A 18 10.91 -13.16 13.16
C GLY A 18 10.28 -14.51 13.53
N PRO A 19 11.07 -15.41 14.12
CA PRO A 19 10.68 -16.81 14.32
C PRO A 19 9.54 -17.02 15.34
N LYS A 20 9.24 -16.00 16.15
CA LYS A 20 8.16 -16.03 17.15
C LYS A 20 6.88 -15.36 16.71
N VAL A 21 6.79 -14.95 15.44
CA VAL A 21 5.60 -14.27 14.94
C VAL A 21 4.35 -15.15 15.12
N GLN A 22 3.30 -14.52 15.61
CA GLN A 22 1.95 -15.07 15.61
C GLN A 22 1.08 -14.20 14.72
N TYR A 23 0.37 -14.80 13.79
CA TYR A 23 -0.51 -14.09 12.87
C TYR A 23 -1.84 -14.81 12.71
N LEU A 24 -2.88 -14.03 12.45
CA LEU A 24 -4.22 -14.58 12.24
C LEU A 24 -4.33 -15.17 10.84
N LYS A 25 -4.73 -16.43 10.76
CA LYS A 25 -5.03 -17.11 9.49
C LYS A 25 -6.43 -16.79 8.96
N GLN A 26 -7.02 -15.71 9.44
CA GLN A 26 -8.39 -15.32 9.11
C GLN A 26 -8.39 -14.00 8.33
N GLY A 27 -9.35 -13.89 7.45
CA GLY A 27 -9.66 -12.65 6.75
C GLY A 27 -9.34 -12.69 5.27
N THR A 28 -9.93 -11.75 4.56
CA THR A 28 -9.60 -11.42 3.18
C THR A 28 -8.75 -10.18 3.22
N ILE A 29 -7.53 -10.25 2.71
CA ILE A 29 -6.64 -9.09 2.58
C ILE A 29 -6.79 -8.62 1.14
N PRO A 30 -7.47 -7.51 0.87
CA PRO A 30 -7.45 -6.90 -0.45
C PRO A 30 -6.09 -6.25 -0.68
N ILE A 31 -5.43 -6.65 -1.74
CA ILE A 31 -4.19 -6.01 -2.18
C ILE A 31 -4.46 -5.41 -3.55
N VAL A 32 -4.32 -4.10 -3.68
CA VAL A 32 -4.35 -3.44 -4.97
C VAL A 32 -2.99 -3.62 -5.61
N LEU A 33 -2.89 -4.43 -6.65
CA LEU A 33 -1.62 -4.81 -7.26
C LEU A 33 -1.11 -3.83 -8.33
N GLN A 34 -1.99 -3.09 -8.95
CA GLN A 34 -1.62 -2.18 -10.04
C GLN A 34 -2.72 -1.16 -10.26
N LEU A 35 -2.31 0.09 -10.34
CA LEU A 35 -3.16 1.19 -10.71
C LEU A 35 -2.91 1.50 -12.18
N ASP A 36 -3.64 0.80 -13.00
CA ASP A 36 -3.93 1.27 -14.34
C ASP A 36 -5.29 1.98 -14.24
N PHE A 37 -5.37 3.24 -14.60
CA PHE A 37 -6.63 3.99 -14.52
C PHE A 37 -7.75 3.34 -15.36
N ASP A 38 -7.39 2.45 -16.27
CA ASP A 38 -8.33 1.74 -17.14
C ASP A 38 -8.71 0.33 -16.65
N ILE A 39 -7.91 -0.31 -15.76
CA ILE A 39 -8.17 -1.68 -15.32
C ILE A 39 -7.74 -1.86 -13.86
N GLY A 40 -8.69 -1.88 -12.95
CA GLY A 40 -8.44 -2.24 -11.55
C GLY A 40 -8.31 -3.76 -11.40
N ASN A 41 -7.13 -4.25 -11.00
CA ASN A 41 -6.96 -5.62 -10.55
C ASN A 41 -6.95 -5.65 -9.03
N THR A 42 -7.91 -6.32 -8.42
CA THR A 42 -7.91 -6.56 -6.99
C THR A 42 -7.45 -7.99 -6.72
N LEU A 43 -6.35 -8.15 -5.98
CA LEU A 43 -5.95 -9.43 -5.43
C LEU A 43 -6.61 -9.59 -4.06
N SER A 44 -7.34 -10.65 -3.86
CA SER A 44 -7.79 -11.07 -2.54
C SER A 44 -7.08 -12.36 -2.13
N ILE A 45 -6.62 -12.40 -0.87
CA ILE A 45 -6.02 -13.58 -0.25
C ILE A 45 -6.95 -14.02 0.87
N LYS A 46 -7.40 -15.27 0.82
CA LYS A 46 -8.29 -15.85 1.82
C LYS A 46 -7.75 -17.20 2.29
N TYR A 47 -7.71 -17.42 3.60
CA TYR A 47 -7.34 -18.73 4.14
C TYR A 47 -8.51 -19.71 4.03
N ASN A 48 -8.24 -20.89 3.45
CA ASN A 48 -9.18 -22.00 3.34
C ASN A 48 -8.82 -23.06 4.40
N PHE A 49 -9.61 -23.10 5.49
CA PHE A 49 -9.36 -24.02 6.60
C PHE A 49 -9.50 -25.50 6.21
N GLY A 50 -10.39 -25.83 5.27
CA GLY A 50 -10.61 -27.20 4.83
C GLY A 50 -9.47 -27.75 3.98
N LYS A 51 -8.65 -26.88 3.39
CA LYS A 51 -7.52 -27.23 2.53
C LYS A 51 -6.16 -26.80 3.10
N GLU A 52 -6.15 -26.20 4.28
CA GLU A 52 -4.97 -25.68 4.99
C GLU A 52 -4.03 -24.87 4.08
N ARG A 53 -4.62 -23.92 3.35
CA ARG A 53 -3.87 -23.09 2.39
C ARG A 53 -4.51 -21.73 2.19
N TYR A 54 -3.70 -20.78 1.74
CA TYR A 54 -4.19 -19.50 1.24
C TYR A 54 -4.57 -19.61 -0.22
N GLU A 55 -5.78 -19.20 -0.55
CA GLU A 55 -6.28 -19.13 -1.92
C GLU A 55 -6.30 -17.67 -2.37
N THR A 56 -5.72 -17.42 -3.55
CA THR A 56 -5.66 -16.08 -4.12
C THR A 56 -6.66 -15.97 -5.27
N THR A 57 -7.41 -14.89 -5.30
CA THR A 57 -8.34 -14.57 -6.38
C THR A 57 -7.98 -13.20 -6.92
N VAL A 58 -7.69 -13.15 -8.22
CA VAL A 58 -7.54 -11.87 -8.94
C VAL A 58 -8.90 -11.57 -9.57
N THR A 59 -9.50 -10.49 -9.16
CA THR A 59 -10.73 -9.97 -9.75
C THR A 59 -10.36 -8.80 -10.64
N LYS A 60 -10.60 -8.94 -11.94
CA LYS A 60 -10.57 -7.81 -12.85
C LYS A 60 -11.88 -7.06 -12.69
N THR A 61 -11.78 -5.84 -12.26
CA THR A 61 -12.92 -4.94 -12.24
C THR A 61 -12.82 -4.11 -13.51
N GLU A 62 -13.65 -4.39 -14.49
CA GLU A 62 -13.85 -3.43 -15.58
C GLU A 62 -14.35 -2.15 -14.95
N GLN A 63 -13.64 -1.06 -15.15
CA GLN A 63 -14.06 0.22 -14.63
C GLN A 63 -15.40 0.61 -15.27
N THR A 64 -16.42 0.54 -14.46
CA THR A 64 -17.57 1.40 -14.71
C THR A 64 -17.13 2.83 -14.39
N ASN A 65 -17.43 3.79 -15.23
CA ASN A 65 -16.97 5.17 -15.33
C ASN A 65 -16.98 6.04 -14.04
N ASN A 66 -17.03 5.47 -12.86
CA ASN A 66 -17.09 6.20 -11.58
C ASN A 66 -16.33 5.50 -10.44
N GLN A 67 -15.41 4.59 -10.73
CA GLN A 67 -14.73 3.88 -9.64
C GLN A 67 -13.52 4.71 -9.15
N VAL A 68 -13.62 5.14 -7.90
CA VAL A 68 -12.52 5.78 -7.18
C VAL A 68 -11.56 4.70 -6.71
N ILE A 69 -10.31 4.76 -7.12
CA ILE A 69 -9.27 3.83 -6.70
C ILE A 69 -8.33 4.58 -5.74
N PRO A 70 -8.32 4.26 -4.44
CA PRO A 70 -7.38 4.86 -3.52
C PRO A 70 -5.97 4.31 -3.72
N VAL A 71 -4.99 5.19 -3.77
CA VAL A 71 -3.56 4.87 -3.85
C VAL A 71 -2.84 5.46 -2.66
N ALA A 72 -1.96 4.69 -2.04
CA ALA A 72 -0.98 5.25 -1.13
C ALA A 72 0.35 5.43 -1.86
N LEU A 73 0.88 6.63 -1.83
CA LEU A 73 2.16 7.00 -2.44
C LEU A 73 3.15 7.32 -1.32
N TYR A 74 4.37 6.79 -1.43
CA TYR A 74 5.38 6.84 -0.38
C TYR A 74 6.67 7.46 -0.90
N THR A 75 7.34 8.21 -0.03
CA THR A 75 8.71 8.70 -0.24
C THR A 75 9.54 8.40 1.01
N LEU A 76 10.72 7.78 0.81
CA LEU A 76 11.68 7.56 1.88
C LEU A 76 12.36 8.89 2.23
N GLU A 77 12.17 9.39 3.45
CA GLU A 77 12.82 10.60 3.95
C GLU A 77 14.20 10.33 4.55
N SER A 78 14.28 9.27 5.34
CA SER A 78 15.54 8.92 5.98
C SER A 78 15.64 7.45 6.31
N ALA A 79 16.87 6.98 6.38
CA ALA A 79 17.22 5.68 6.90
C ALA A 79 18.38 5.83 7.87
N SER A 80 18.29 5.23 9.04
CA SER A 80 19.34 5.26 10.05
C SER A 80 19.59 3.88 10.63
N ARG A 81 20.82 3.66 11.11
CA ARG A 81 21.23 2.42 11.76
C ARG A 81 21.89 2.76 13.09
N THR A 82 21.50 2.03 14.12
CA THR A 82 22.14 2.15 15.45
C THR A 82 23.44 1.36 15.51
N ASP A 83 24.25 1.60 16.55
CA ASP A 83 25.47 0.81 16.82
C ASP A 83 25.14 -0.67 17.10
N SER A 84 23.95 -0.97 17.62
CA SER A 84 23.44 -2.36 17.81
C SER A 84 22.99 -3.02 16.51
N GLY A 85 22.97 -2.28 15.41
CA GLY A 85 22.56 -2.78 14.11
C GLY A 85 21.09 -2.54 13.74
N ASP A 86 20.24 -2.12 14.68
CA ASP A 86 18.82 -1.86 14.43
C ASP A 86 18.63 -0.75 13.39
N ILE A 87 17.65 -0.91 12.51
CA ILE A 87 17.35 0.04 11.43
C ILE A 87 16.05 0.78 11.72
N THR A 88 16.06 2.07 11.45
CA THR A 88 14.87 2.91 11.42
C THR A 88 14.73 3.50 10.01
N LEU A 89 13.56 3.31 9.39
CA LEU A 89 13.17 3.96 8.15
C LEU A 89 12.06 4.96 8.46
N VAL A 90 12.15 6.13 7.85
CA VAL A 90 11.12 7.18 7.93
C VAL A 90 10.62 7.45 6.52
N GLU A 91 9.33 7.28 6.32
CA GLU A 91 8.67 7.53 5.05
C GLU A 91 7.57 8.57 5.23
N ARG A 92 7.36 9.38 4.20
CA ARG A 92 6.11 10.14 4.06
C ARG A 92 5.13 9.39 3.19
N VAL A 93 3.86 9.56 3.50
CA VAL A 93 2.76 8.96 2.76
C VAL A 93 1.65 9.98 2.52
N ILE A 94 1.15 9.99 1.31
CA ILE A 94 -0.10 10.62 0.92
C ILE A 94 -1.03 9.59 0.31
N TYR A 95 -2.31 9.88 0.34
CA TYR A 95 -3.35 9.01 -0.23
C TYR A 95 -4.05 9.76 -1.35
N VAL A 96 -4.14 9.14 -2.51
CA VAL A 96 -4.77 9.74 -3.69
C VAL A 96 -5.97 8.91 -4.07
N THR A 97 -7.08 9.57 -4.31
CA THR A 97 -8.25 8.96 -4.95
C THR A 97 -8.44 9.58 -6.32
N GLY A 98 -8.76 8.78 -7.32
CA GLY A 98 -8.93 9.30 -8.67
C GLY A 98 -10.06 8.62 -9.44
N SER A 99 -10.62 9.33 -10.38
CA SER A 99 -11.59 8.81 -11.34
C SER A 99 -11.38 9.45 -12.71
N VAL A 100 -11.66 8.66 -13.75
CA VAL A 100 -11.72 9.16 -15.12
C VAL A 100 -13.15 9.02 -15.62
N ASN A 101 -13.74 10.11 -16.08
CA ASN A 101 -15.08 10.11 -16.64
C ASN A 101 -15.14 11.02 -17.88
N ASN A 102 -15.60 10.51 -19.02
CA ASN A 102 -15.70 11.24 -20.28
C ASN A 102 -14.40 12.00 -20.66
N ASN A 103 -13.24 11.36 -20.55
CA ASN A 103 -11.93 11.95 -20.76
C ASN A 103 -11.56 13.10 -19.81
N LEU A 104 -12.26 13.21 -18.69
CA LEU A 104 -11.91 14.12 -17.61
C LEU A 104 -11.37 13.32 -16.43
N VAL A 105 -10.21 13.74 -15.95
CA VAL A 105 -9.56 13.20 -14.76
C VAL A 105 -9.94 14.05 -13.57
N ASN A 106 -10.35 13.40 -12.50
CA ASN A 106 -10.55 14.01 -11.21
C ASN A 106 -9.71 13.26 -10.19
N TYR A 107 -8.95 13.96 -9.37
CA TYR A 107 -8.25 13.33 -8.26
C TYR A 107 -8.27 14.23 -7.02
N GLN A 108 -8.12 13.58 -5.87
CA GLN A 108 -8.05 14.24 -4.57
C GLN A 108 -6.87 13.65 -3.81
N VAL A 109 -6.09 14.52 -3.21
CA VAL A 109 -4.92 14.16 -2.41
C VAL A 109 -5.26 14.34 -0.94
N TYR A 110 -5.04 13.29 -0.15
CA TYR A 110 -5.35 13.27 1.27
C TYR A 110 -4.08 12.97 2.08
N ARG A 111 -4.05 13.53 3.27
CA ARG A 111 -3.02 13.26 4.26
C ARG A 111 -3.21 11.91 4.94
N ASP A 112 -4.46 11.49 5.17
CA ASP A 112 -4.81 10.34 5.97
C ASP A 112 -5.46 9.20 5.15
N TYR A 113 -5.30 7.97 5.62
CA TYR A 113 -5.88 6.77 5.01
C TYR A 113 -7.42 6.81 4.92
N ASN A 114 -8.08 7.45 5.88
CA ASN A 114 -9.55 7.53 5.92
C ASN A 114 -10.12 8.59 4.98
N HIS A 115 -9.27 9.33 4.27
CA HIS A 115 -9.64 10.41 3.35
C HIS A 115 -10.45 11.53 4.01
N THR A 116 -10.09 11.88 5.24
CA THR A 116 -10.76 12.96 6.00
C THR A 116 -9.98 14.27 5.96
N MET A 117 -8.67 14.21 5.73
CA MET A 117 -7.78 15.37 5.68
C MET A 117 -7.37 15.65 4.23
N LEU A 118 -8.19 16.40 3.52
CA LEU A 118 -7.94 16.80 2.14
C LEU A 118 -6.77 17.79 2.07
N ILE A 119 -5.77 17.47 1.25
CA ILE A 119 -4.65 18.36 0.92
C ILE A 119 -5.03 19.22 -0.29
N ASP A 120 -5.44 18.57 -1.38
CA ASP A 120 -5.72 19.25 -2.63
C ASP A 120 -6.77 18.51 -3.48
N PRO A 121 -7.83 19.20 -3.95
CA PRO A 121 -8.79 18.67 -4.90
C PRO A 121 -8.49 19.13 -6.32
N HIS A 122 -8.43 18.21 -7.25
CA HIS A 122 -8.33 18.49 -8.67
C HIS A 122 -9.52 17.90 -9.42
N SER A 123 -10.18 18.69 -10.26
CA SER A 123 -11.35 18.25 -10.99
C SER A 123 -11.38 18.78 -12.41
N ASN A 124 -11.97 17.98 -13.30
CA ASN A 124 -12.19 18.33 -14.70
C ASN A 124 -10.90 18.62 -15.51
N ILE A 125 -9.81 17.94 -15.17
CA ILE A 125 -8.57 17.98 -15.95
C ILE A 125 -8.80 17.12 -17.19
N SER A 126 -8.48 17.62 -18.39
CA SER A 126 -8.56 16.77 -19.58
C SER A 126 -7.55 15.63 -19.47
N LEU A 127 -7.90 14.44 -19.98
CA LEU A 127 -6.97 13.30 -20.00
C LEU A 127 -5.69 13.65 -20.76
N GLU A 128 -5.77 14.47 -21.81
CA GLU A 128 -4.63 14.93 -22.58
C GLU A 128 -3.68 15.81 -21.74
N ASP A 129 -4.23 16.74 -20.96
CA ASP A 129 -3.45 17.62 -20.08
C ASP A 129 -2.82 16.82 -18.95
N TYR A 130 -3.58 15.90 -18.34
CA TYR A 130 -3.05 14.99 -17.33
C TYR A 130 -1.90 14.10 -17.85
N GLN A 131 -1.96 13.65 -19.09
CA GLN A 131 -0.88 12.86 -19.70
C GLN A 131 0.37 13.70 -20.00
N LYS A 132 0.22 15.00 -20.25
CA LYS A 132 1.35 15.91 -20.45
C LYS A 132 2.02 16.31 -19.13
N ASP A 133 1.22 16.48 -18.10
CA ASP A 133 1.65 16.89 -16.76
C ASP A 133 0.95 16.02 -15.72
N PRO A 134 1.42 14.78 -15.53
CA PRO A 134 0.84 13.87 -14.55
C PRO A 134 1.13 14.38 -13.15
N LEU A 135 0.26 14.00 -12.20
CA LEU A 135 0.38 14.31 -10.79
C LEU A 135 1.83 14.12 -10.30
N THR A 136 2.46 15.21 -9.93
CA THR A 136 3.78 15.21 -9.30
C THR A 136 3.60 15.06 -7.79
N ILE A 137 3.96 13.90 -7.25
CA ILE A 137 3.78 13.58 -5.82
C ILE A 137 4.66 14.43 -4.89
N ASP A 138 5.82 14.88 -5.37
CA ASP A 138 6.79 15.62 -4.55
C ASP A 138 6.19 16.90 -3.94
N GLU A 139 5.32 17.56 -4.68
CA GLU A 139 4.63 18.80 -4.30
C GLU A 139 3.71 18.62 -3.07
N TYR A 140 3.16 17.41 -2.90
CA TYR A 140 2.21 17.09 -1.83
C TYR A 140 2.86 16.35 -0.66
N MET A 141 4.05 15.76 -0.86
CA MET A 141 4.70 14.93 0.16
C MET A 141 5.03 15.70 1.42
N GLU A 142 5.34 16.99 1.34
CA GLU A 142 5.61 17.81 2.54
C GLU A 142 4.42 17.85 3.51
N ASN A 143 3.20 17.68 2.99
CA ASN A 143 1.97 17.67 3.77
C ASN A 143 1.52 16.25 4.17
N GLY A 144 2.25 15.22 3.74
CA GLY A 144 1.93 13.82 4.03
C GLY A 144 2.18 13.44 5.49
N ASN A 145 1.57 12.33 5.92
CA ASN A 145 1.85 11.73 7.22
C ASN A 145 3.23 11.07 7.23
N ILE A 146 3.87 11.11 8.37
CA ILE A 146 5.15 10.44 8.60
C ILE A 146 4.89 9.04 9.17
N ILE A 147 5.50 8.03 8.55
CA ILE A 147 5.50 6.67 9.05
C ILE A 147 6.93 6.28 9.41
N THR A 148 7.13 5.90 10.65
CA THR A 148 8.40 5.37 11.13
C THR A 148 8.31 3.84 11.23
N TYR A 149 9.21 3.14 10.56
CA TYR A 149 9.38 1.69 10.66
C TYR A 149 10.66 1.37 11.42
N LYS A 150 10.59 0.40 12.32
CA LYS A 150 11.74 -0.09 13.07
C LYS A 150 11.95 -1.57 12.81
N PHE A 151 13.21 -1.92 12.53
CA PHE A 151 13.65 -3.29 12.32
C PHE A 151 14.75 -3.61 13.33
N LYS A 152 14.68 -4.79 13.90
CA LYS A 152 15.73 -5.30 14.79
C LYS A 152 16.67 -6.22 14.04
N GLU A 153 17.96 -6.03 14.30
CA GLU A 153 19.00 -6.92 13.83
C GLU A 153 19.11 -8.15 14.75
N ASN A 154 19.22 -9.33 14.16
CA ASN A 154 19.52 -10.56 14.87
C ASN A 154 20.34 -11.48 13.98
N LYS A 155 21.64 -11.65 14.28
CA LYS A 155 22.58 -12.52 13.56
C LYS A 155 22.68 -12.22 12.05
N GLY A 156 22.65 -10.95 11.67
CA GLY A 156 22.74 -10.49 10.28
C GLY A 156 21.42 -10.46 9.53
N GLU A 157 20.32 -10.85 10.18
CA GLU A 157 18.97 -10.77 9.63
C GLU A 157 18.19 -9.62 10.28
N TYR A 158 17.25 -9.03 9.53
CA TYR A 158 16.43 -7.93 10.00
C TYR A 158 14.98 -8.35 10.09
N TYR A 159 14.35 -8.03 11.20
CA TYR A 159 12.94 -8.34 11.45
C TYR A 159 12.17 -7.05 11.74
N PHE A 160 11.03 -6.89 11.10
CA PHE A 160 10.11 -5.82 11.42
C PHE A 160 9.71 -5.90 12.90
N TYR A 161 9.84 -4.78 13.60
CA TYR A 161 9.56 -4.70 15.03
C TYR A 161 8.35 -3.82 15.34
N GLN A 162 8.27 -2.65 14.71
CA GLN A 162 7.26 -1.66 15.00
C GLN A 162 7.08 -0.71 13.82
N SER A 163 5.84 -0.24 13.63
CA SER A 163 5.56 0.99 12.87
C SER A 163 4.78 1.98 13.72
N LYS A 164 4.97 3.27 13.44
CA LYS A 164 4.25 4.36 14.07
C LYS A 164 3.90 5.38 12.99
N ILE A 165 2.65 5.82 12.96
CA ILE A 165 2.19 6.94 12.14
C ILE A 165 2.19 8.18 13.04
N GLU A 166 2.77 9.27 12.57
CA GLU A 166 2.73 10.57 13.22
C GLU A 166 1.72 11.42 12.46
N GLU A 167 0.63 11.74 13.13
CA GLU A 167 -0.46 12.57 12.59
C GLU A 167 -0.15 14.06 12.71
#